data_f9b8395ce59c811cfc483ed0cbf0635a
#
_entry.id   f9b8395ce59c811cfc483ed0cbf0635a
#
_cell.length_a   1.000
_cell.length_b   1.000
_cell.length_c   1.000
_cell.angle_alpha   90.00
_cell.angle_beta   90.00
_cell.angle_gamma   90.00
#
_symmetry.space_group_name_H-M   'P 1'
#
loop_
_entity.id
_entity.type
_entity.pdbx_description
1 polymer ?
#
loop_
_entity_poly.entity_id
_entity_poly.type
_entity_poly.pdbx_seq_one_letter_code
_entity_poly.pdbx_strand_id
1 'polypeptide(L)'
;MAAGNIIGRKDEEEHLLWRLSHDEGQFIAVYGRRGTGKTFFVEELLGERIDLTVTGIPGGSRKDELHNFSRELSARSGQKFPFTRSWMDAFRQLRSFIETRKEQESIIVFLDELQWMDTPKSRFLTMLGHFWNSYGNWVRNFRLIIASSDPGWMIRKVFGDPGELYGRIVCRLWLRPFTLREAEKFLLMRGFRMDRSETLLAHMVTGGVPYFLTMLDPKESLAENTERLFFSPDAPLCAECESVLSSLSAVSEGSPGRRILELLAQNDRGLRIEEITRALKPEPEDIIQDALQGLEESGLTRVYGSFRKRKHGAVHCLSDSSLLFCLRFVRGCAGTPPRSRSDAGERRTWMNAAFTISCLRHM
;
A
#
# COMPACT_ATOMS: atom_id res chain seq x y z
N MET A 1 3.04 -23.92 -13.34
CA MET A 1 4.41 -23.45 -13.03
C MET A 1 4.45 -23.13 -11.55
N ALA A 2 5.46 -23.57 -10.84
CA ALA A 2 5.55 -23.37 -9.40
C ALA A 2 5.75 -21.88 -9.09
N ALA A 3 4.92 -21.31 -8.24
CA ALA A 3 5.07 -19.98 -7.66
C ALA A 3 6.31 -19.95 -6.74
N GLY A 4 7.52 -20.04 -7.33
CA GLY A 4 8.77 -20.25 -6.60
C GLY A 4 9.32 -19.01 -5.90
N ASN A 5 8.83 -17.82 -6.23
CA ASN A 5 9.42 -16.55 -5.80
C ASN A 5 8.58 -15.77 -4.77
N ILE A 6 7.33 -16.16 -4.53
CA ILE A 6 6.48 -15.47 -3.56
C ILE A 6 6.79 -15.97 -2.14
N ILE A 7 7.28 -15.06 -1.31
CA ILE A 7 7.57 -15.36 0.09
C ILE A 7 6.38 -14.95 0.95
N GLY A 8 5.98 -15.86 1.84
CA GLY A 8 4.74 -15.66 2.59
C GLY A 8 3.53 -15.74 1.66
N ARG A 9 2.45 -15.06 2.02
CA ARG A 9 1.26 -14.87 1.16
C ARG A 9 0.52 -16.15 0.75
N LYS A 10 0.77 -17.29 1.41
CA LYS A 10 0.12 -18.56 1.03
C LYS A 10 -1.39 -18.47 1.09
N ASP A 11 -1.93 -17.84 2.13
CA ASP A 11 -3.36 -17.72 2.33
C ASP A 11 -3.97 -16.81 1.24
N GLU A 12 -3.28 -15.72 0.90
CA GLU A 12 -3.71 -14.79 -0.17
C GLU A 12 -3.60 -15.45 -1.54
N GLU A 13 -2.54 -16.23 -1.79
CA GLU A 13 -2.34 -17.01 -3.02
C GLU A 13 -3.44 -18.06 -3.19
N GLU A 14 -3.66 -18.91 -2.19
CA GLU A 14 -4.71 -19.92 -2.20
C GLU A 14 -6.10 -19.30 -2.42
N HIS A 15 -6.36 -18.18 -1.74
CA HIS A 15 -7.64 -17.49 -1.87
C HIS A 15 -7.82 -16.88 -3.26
N LEU A 16 -6.78 -16.26 -3.85
CA LEU A 16 -6.84 -15.72 -5.21
C LEU A 16 -7.07 -16.85 -6.22
N LEU A 17 -6.27 -17.91 -6.19
CA LEU A 17 -6.37 -19.03 -7.12
C LEU A 17 -7.72 -19.76 -7.00
N TRP A 18 -8.20 -19.94 -5.78
CA TRP A 18 -9.52 -20.52 -5.56
C TRP A 18 -10.64 -19.66 -6.19
N ARG A 19 -10.58 -18.33 -6.04
CA ARG A 19 -11.55 -17.44 -6.70
C ARG A 19 -11.47 -17.50 -8.21
N LEU A 20 -10.28 -17.58 -8.76
CA LEU A 20 -10.09 -17.66 -10.21
C LEU A 20 -10.63 -18.97 -10.83
N SER A 21 -10.75 -20.05 -10.05
CA SER A 21 -11.26 -21.35 -10.50
C SER A 21 -12.79 -21.42 -10.59
N HIS A 22 -13.53 -20.40 -10.12
CA HIS A 22 -14.99 -20.38 -10.19
C HIS A 22 -15.48 -20.12 -11.62
N ASP A 23 -16.55 -20.79 -12.02
CA ASP A 23 -17.20 -20.62 -13.34
C ASP A 23 -18.28 -19.51 -13.30
N GLU A 24 -17.88 -18.33 -12.82
CA GLU A 24 -18.69 -17.11 -12.81
C GLU A 24 -17.78 -15.88 -12.82
N GLY A 25 -18.31 -14.73 -13.25
CA GLY A 25 -17.54 -13.49 -13.25
C GLY A 25 -16.97 -13.18 -11.85
N GLN A 26 -15.65 -12.94 -11.75
CA GLN A 26 -15.01 -12.64 -10.48
C GLN A 26 -14.48 -11.21 -10.45
N PHE A 27 -14.86 -10.45 -9.41
CA PHE A 27 -14.34 -9.12 -9.15
C PHE A 27 -13.52 -9.16 -7.86
N ILE A 28 -12.20 -9.00 -8.00
CA ILE A 28 -11.22 -9.22 -6.94
C ILE A 28 -10.47 -7.91 -6.68
N ALA A 29 -10.25 -7.58 -5.41
CA ALA A 29 -9.46 -6.43 -5.01
C ALA A 29 -8.22 -6.87 -4.23
N VAL A 30 -7.04 -6.38 -4.66
CA VAL A 30 -5.76 -6.54 -3.99
C VAL A 30 -5.31 -5.16 -3.50
N TYR A 31 -5.19 -4.93 -2.21
CA TYR A 31 -4.86 -3.63 -1.68
C TYR A 31 -3.84 -3.71 -0.55
N GLY A 32 -3.18 -2.61 -0.30
CA GLY A 32 -2.12 -2.51 0.70
C GLY A 32 -1.24 -1.32 0.37
N ARG A 33 -0.49 -0.82 1.34
CA ARG A 33 0.35 0.35 1.10
C ARG A 33 1.39 0.13 -0.01
N ARG A 34 1.96 1.22 -0.50
CA ARG A 34 3.05 1.19 -1.49
C ARG A 34 4.22 0.33 -0.99
N GLY A 35 4.82 -0.44 -1.88
CA GLY A 35 5.95 -1.32 -1.58
C GLY A 35 5.61 -2.68 -0.98
N THR A 36 4.33 -3.00 -0.71
CA THR A 36 3.92 -4.32 -0.18
C THR A 36 3.90 -5.45 -1.21
N GLY A 37 4.18 -5.14 -2.49
CA GLY A 37 4.32 -6.13 -3.56
C GLY A 37 3.00 -6.54 -4.22
N LYS A 38 1.98 -5.68 -4.28
CA LYS A 38 0.68 -5.98 -4.92
C LYS A 38 0.80 -6.38 -6.38
N THR A 39 1.41 -5.50 -7.18
CA THR A 39 1.66 -5.74 -8.61
C THR A 39 2.47 -7.00 -8.81
N PHE A 40 3.59 -7.15 -8.08
CA PHE A 40 4.43 -8.35 -8.11
C PHE A 40 3.62 -9.62 -7.78
N PHE A 41 2.77 -9.59 -6.75
CA PHE A 41 1.95 -10.73 -6.34
C PHE A 41 1.01 -11.18 -7.46
N VAL A 42 0.32 -10.23 -8.09
CA VAL A 42 -0.63 -10.53 -9.18
C VAL A 42 0.12 -11.03 -10.42
N GLU A 43 1.21 -10.35 -10.81
CA GLU A 43 1.99 -10.71 -11.99
C GLU A 43 2.76 -12.01 -11.83
N GLU A 44 3.33 -12.29 -10.66
CA GLU A 44 4.06 -13.55 -10.40
C GLU A 44 3.12 -14.76 -10.40
N LEU A 45 1.89 -14.62 -9.88
CA LEU A 45 0.90 -15.70 -9.87
C LEU A 45 0.25 -15.93 -11.23
N LEU A 46 0.00 -14.87 -11.98
CA LEU A 46 -0.83 -14.96 -13.17
C LEU A 46 -0.03 -14.82 -14.47
N GLY A 47 1.03 -14.02 -14.46
CA GLY A 47 1.96 -13.87 -15.57
C GLY A 47 1.27 -13.63 -16.92
N GLU A 48 1.60 -14.47 -17.89
CA GLU A 48 1.05 -14.40 -19.24
C GLU A 48 -0.46 -14.67 -19.34
N ARG A 49 -1.10 -15.15 -18.25
CA ARG A 49 -2.56 -15.35 -18.19
C ARG A 49 -3.34 -14.03 -18.10
N ILE A 50 -2.65 -12.91 -17.84
CA ILE A 50 -3.28 -11.58 -17.80
C ILE A 50 -3.44 -11.06 -19.23
N ASP A 51 -4.67 -10.94 -19.68
CA ASP A 51 -4.98 -10.44 -21.03
C ASP A 51 -4.76 -8.94 -21.19
N LEU A 52 -5.04 -8.17 -20.13
CA LEU A 52 -4.87 -6.72 -20.14
C LEU A 52 -4.43 -6.23 -18.76
N THR A 53 -3.36 -5.47 -18.72
CA THR A 53 -2.97 -4.67 -17.55
C THR A 53 -3.06 -3.20 -17.89
N VAL A 54 -3.72 -2.42 -17.02
CA VAL A 54 -3.70 -0.95 -17.09
C VAL A 54 -3.32 -0.42 -15.72
N THR A 55 -2.26 0.40 -15.66
CA THR A 55 -1.81 1.03 -14.42
C THR A 55 -2.16 2.51 -14.41
N GLY A 56 -2.81 2.98 -13.35
CA GLY A 56 -3.14 4.40 -13.16
C GLY A 56 -1.90 5.28 -13.07
N ILE A 57 -1.97 6.49 -13.59
CA ILE A 57 -0.86 7.45 -13.70
C ILE A 57 -0.87 8.38 -12.49
N PRO A 58 0.16 8.36 -11.62
CA PRO A 58 0.23 9.28 -10.49
C PRO A 58 0.13 10.74 -10.94
N GLY A 59 -0.88 11.45 -10.40
CA GLY A 59 -1.13 12.85 -10.77
C GLY A 59 -1.67 13.07 -12.19
N GLY A 60 -2.01 12.00 -12.90
CA GLY A 60 -2.57 12.08 -14.26
C GLY A 60 -3.93 12.77 -14.29
N SER A 61 -4.21 13.49 -15.38
CA SER A 61 -5.54 14.02 -15.64
C SER A 61 -6.47 12.91 -16.16
N ARG A 62 -7.80 13.15 -16.10
CA ARG A 62 -8.77 12.23 -16.73
C ARG A 62 -8.43 11.91 -18.19
N LYS A 63 -7.88 12.88 -18.92
CA LYS A 63 -7.49 12.69 -20.33
C LYS A 63 -6.31 11.74 -20.44
N ASP A 64 -5.33 11.88 -19.58
CA ASP A 64 -4.14 11.02 -19.57
C ASP A 64 -4.52 9.58 -19.23
N GLU A 65 -5.39 9.38 -18.25
CA GLU A 65 -5.91 8.05 -17.87
C GLU A 65 -6.68 7.39 -19.01
N LEU A 66 -7.57 8.11 -19.68
CA LEU A 66 -8.33 7.58 -20.82
C LEU A 66 -7.43 7.26 -22.03
N HIS A 67 -6.39 8.07 -22.28
CA HIS A 67 -5.40 7.79 -23.32
C HIS A 67 -4.58 6.55 -22.99
N ASN A 68 -4.12 6.43 -21.74
CA ASN A 68 -3.40 5.27 -21.26
C ASN A 68 -4.24 4.00 -21.42
N PHE A 69 -5.48 4.02 -20.98
CA PHE A 69 -6.41 2.90 -21.10
C PHE A 69 -6.59 2.46 -22.56
N SER A 70 -6.88 3.40 -23.46
CA SER A 70 -7.06 3.09 -24.90
C SER A 70 -5.77 2.59 -25.56
N ARG A 71 -4.60 3.09 -25.12
CA ARG A 71 -3.30 2.65 -25.60
C ARG A 71 -2.99 1.21 -25.21
N GLU A 72 -3.14 0.88 -23.93
CA GLU A 72 -2.91 -0.49 -23.43
C GLU A 72 -3.88 -1.49 -24.06
N LEU A 73 -5.15 -1.10 -24.19
CA LEU A 73 -6.16 -1.92 -24.86
C LEU A 73 -5.78 -2.20 -26.33
N SER A 74 -5.29 -1.18 -27.04
CA SER A 74 -4.84 -1.33 -28.43
C SER A 74 -3.60 -2.22 -28.54
N ALA A 75 -2.63 -2.05 -27.65
CA ALA A 75 -1.40 -2.83 -27.62
C ALA A 75 -1.67 -4.33 -27.39
N ARG A 76 -2.57 -4.65 -26.49
CA ARG A 76 -2.91 -6.04 -26.11
C ARG A 76 -3.85 -6.72 -27.08
N SER A 77 -4.69 -5.96 -27.78
CA SER A 77 -5.64 -6.53 -28.76
C SER A 77 -5.05 -6.75 -30.15
N GLY A 78 -3.97 -6.05 -30.48
CA GLY A 78 -3.47 -5.92 -31.86
C GLY A 78 -4.41 -5.08 -32.76
N GLN A 79 -5.48 -4.52 -32.21
CA GLN A 79 -6.45 -3.67 -32.92
C GLN A 79 -6.32 -2.22 -32.41
N LYS A 80 -6.59 -1.26 -33.29
CA LYS A 80 -6.55 0.14 -32.90
C LYS A 80 -7.87 0.57 -32.26
N PHE A 81 -7.86 0.85 -30.97
CA PHE A 81 -8.94 1.50 -30.26
C PHE A 81 -8.76 3.01 -30.29
N PRO A 82 -9.78 3.80 -30.69
CA PRO A 82 -9.69 5.25 -30.66
C PRO A 82 -9.64 5.78 -29.24
N PHE A 83 -9.00 6.92 -29.04
CA PHE A 83 -9.01 7.60 -27.76
C PHE A 83 -10.43 8.04 -27.39
N THR A 84 -10.83 7.75 -26.18
CA THR A 84 -12.17 8.07 -25.66
C THR A 84 -12.15 9.37 -24.85
N ARG A 85 -13.34 9.96 -24.67
CA ARG A 85 -13.53 11.16 -23.85
C ARG A 85 -14.23 10.87 -22.53
N SER A 86 -14.69 9.66 -22.33
CA SER A 86 -15.42 9.23 -21.14
C SER A 86 -15.05 7.81 -20.74
N TRP A 87 -15.17 7.50 -19.46
CA TRP A 87 -15.00 6.15 -18.95
C TRP A 87 -16.12 5.20 -19.46
N MET A 88 -17.30 5.72 -19.74
CA MET A 88 -18.36 4.93 -20.37
C MET A 88 -17.90 4.37 -21.73
N ASP A 89 -17.28 5.19 -22.56
CA ASP A 89 -16.79 4.75 -23.87
C ASP A 89 -15.57 3.85 -23.75
N ALA A 90 -14.68 4.12 -22.79
CA ALA A 90 -13.54 3.26 -22.48
C ALA A 90 -14.00 1.85 -22.06
N PHE A 91 -15.01 1.73 -21.19
CA PHE A 91 -15.56 0.42 -20.82
C PHE A 91 -16.38 -0.25 -21.93
N ARG A 92 -16.94 0.49 -22.88
CA ARG A 92 -17.49 -0.11 -24.11
C ARG A 92 -16.39 -0.74 -24.95
N GLN A 93 -15.24 -0.11 -25.06
CA GLN A 93 -14.08 -0.70 -25.76
C GLN A 93 -13.58 -1.94 -25.02
N LEU A 94 -13.50 -1.91 -23.68
CA LEU A 94 -13.16 -3.08 -22.88
C LEU A 94 -14.14 -4.23 -23.12
N ARG A 95 -15.44 -3.94 -23.17
CA ARG A 95 -16.43 -4.94 -23.54
C ARG A 95 -16.15 -5.56 -24.90
N SER A 96 -15.87 -4.75 -25.92
CA SER A 96 -15.52 -5.27 -27.25
C SER A 96 -14.27 -6.14 -27.22
N PHE A 97 -13.27 -5.77 -26.43
CA PHE A 97 -12.05 -6.57 -26.22
C PHE A 97 -12.37 -7.93 -25.57
N ILE A 98 -13.22 -7.97 -24.54
CA ILE A 98 -13.64 -9.21 -23.87
C ILE A 98 -14.44 -10.10 -24.82
N GLU A 99 -15.35 -9.52 -25.62
CA GLU A 99 -16.15 -10.27 -26.61
C GLU A 99 -15.30 -11.05 -27.61
N THR A 100 -14.13 -10.50 -28.01
CA THR A 100 -13.21 -11.20 -28.92
C THR A 100 -12.48 -12.39 -28.28
N ARG A 101 -12.60 -12.56 -26.96
CA ARG A 101 -11.89 -13.58 -26.16
C ARG A 101 -12.81 -14.55 -25.42
N LYS A 102 -14.09 -14.52 -25.69
CA LYS A 102 -15.11 -15.33 -24.96
C LYS A 102 -14.86 -16.84 -25.00
N GLU A 103 -14.17 -17.31 -26.03
CA GLU A 103 -13.84 -18.73 -26.20
C GLU A 103 -12.59 -19.15 -25.38
N GLN A 104 -11.90 -18.22 -24.73
CA GLN A 104 -10.77 -18.53 -23.84
C GLN A 104 -11.29 -19.17 -22.55
N GLU A 105 -10.45 -19.95 -21.89
CA GLU A 105 -10.75 -20.55 -20.59
C GLU A 105 -10.95 -19.49 -19.49
N SER A 106 -10.16 -18.42 -19.54
CA SER A 106 -10.25 -17.30 -18.62
C SER A 106 -9.80 -16.00 -19.29
N ILE A 107 -10.50 -14.91 -19.00
CA ILE A 107 -10.14 -13.55 -19.46
C ILE A 107 -9.82 -12.73 -18.23
N ILE A 108 -8.56 -12.37 -18.05
CA ILE A 108 -8.09 -11.65 -16.86
C ILE A 108 -7.73 -10.23 -17.23
N VAL A 109 -8.41 -9.28 -16.61
CA VAL A 109 -8.11 -7.84 -16.70
C VAL A 109 -7.63 -7.35 -15.35
N PHE A 110 -6.45 -6.75 -15.32
CA PHE A 110 -5.82 -6.18 -14.14
C PHE A 110 -5.75 -4.65 -14.24
N LEU A 111 -6.44 -3.95 -13.33
CA LEU A 111 -6.38 -2.50 -13.18
C LEU A 111 -5.56 -2.18 -11.93
N ASP A 112 -4.33 -1.76 -12.12
CA ASP A 112 -3.41 -1.44 -11.03
C ASP A 112 -3.43 0.05 -10.69
N GLU A 113 -3.11 0.41 -9.45
CA GLU A 113 -3.09 1.78 -8.92
C GLU A 113 -4.41 2.54 -9.20
N LEU A 114 -5.53 1.87 -8.91
CA LEU A 114 -6.89 2.30 -9.24
C LEU A 114 -7.24 3.70 -8.73
N GLN A 115 -6.68 4.12 -7.58
CA GLN A 115 -6.92 5.43 -6.98
C GLN A 115 -6.50 6.59 -7.91
N TRP A 116 -5.54 6.39 -8.80
CA TRP A 116 -5.12 7.41 -9.77
C TRP A 116 -6.11 7.55 -10.94
N MET A 117 -6.80 6.47 -11.31
CA MET A 117 -7.84 6.50 -12.35
C MET A 117 -9.09 7.26 -11.90
N ASP A 118 -9.37 7.29 -10.59
CA ASP A 118 -10.52 8.01 -10.02
C ASP A 118 -10.24 9.51 -9.85
N THR A 119 -9.92 10.17 -10.95
CA THR A 119 -9.64 11.61 -10.94
C THR A 119 -10.91 12.43 -10.61
N PRO A 120 -10.78 13.64 -10.03
CA PRO A 120 -11.94 14.45 -9.69
C PRO A 120 -12.92 14.63 -10.85
N LYS A 121 -14.20 14.42 -10.60
CA LYS A 121 -15.31 14.54 -11.58
C LYS A 121 -15.23 13.55 -12.76
N SER A 122 -14.34 12.55 -12.71
CA SER A 122 -14.23 11.56 -13.80
C SER A 122 -15.39 10.57 -13.85
N ARG A 123 -16.04 10.31 -12.71
CA ARG A 123 -17.06 9.28 -12.52
C ARG A 123 -16.53 7.87 -12.82
N PHE A 124 -15.24 7.65 -12.63
CA PHE A 124 -14.59 6.37 -12.94
C PHE A 124 -15.25 5.20 -12.20
N LEU A 125 -15.34 5.27 -10.86
CA LEU A 125 -15.94 4.21 -10.05
C LEU A 125 -17.40 3.94 -10.42
N THR A 126 -18.19 5.00 -10.69
CA THR A 126 -19.59 4.86 -11.18
C THR A 126 -19.64 4.08 -12.48
N MET A 127 -18.78 4.41 -13.43
CA MET A 127 -18.75 3.75 -14.73
C MET A 127 -18.21 2.33 -14.65
N LEU A 128 -17.24 2.05 -13.79
CA LEU A 128 -16.74 0.71 -13.51
C LEU A 128 -17.83 -0.17 -12.89
N GLY A 129 -18.57 0.37 -11.91
CA GLY A 129 -19.71 -0.31 -11.30
C GLY A 129 -20.84 -0.59 -12.32
N HIS A 130 -21.12 0.37 -13.19
CA HIS A 130 -22.08 0.19 -14.28
C HIS A 130 -21.63 -0.90 -15.26
N PHE A 131 -20.38 -0.87 -15.69
CA PHE A 131 -19.80 -1.91 -16.57
C PHE A 131 -19.90 -3.30 -15.93
N TRP A 132 -19.52 -3.41 -14.65
CA TRP A 132 -19.60 -4.68 -13.94
C TRP A 132 -21.02 -5.21 -13.86
N ASN A 133 -21.99 -4.40 -13.44
CA ASN A 133 -23.39 -4.80 -13.27
C ASN A 133 -24.07 -5.14 -14.58
N SER A 134 -23.79 -4.38 -15.64
CA SER A 134 -24.47 -4.53 -16.93
C SER A 134 -23.83 -5.59 -17.82
N TYR A 135 -22.57 -5.96 -17.56
CA TYR A 135 -21.84 -6.86 -18.45
C TYR A 135 -20.87 -7.79 -17.73
N GLY A 136 -19.88 -7.28 -17.00
CA GLY A 136 -18.77 -8.07 -16.45
C GLY A 136 -19.20 -9.25 -15.57
N ASN A 137 -20.20 -9.04 -14.71
CA ASN A 137 -20.76 -10.07 -13.83
C ASN A 137 -21.42 -11.25 -14.58
N TRP A 138 -21.84 -11.03 -15.82
CA TRP A 138 -22.54 -12.03 -16.62
C TRP A 138 -21.64 -12.84 -17.55
N VAL A 139 -20.35 -12.47 -17.63
CA VAL A 139 -19.35 -13.19 -18.42
C VAL A 139 -18.63 -14.19 -17.52
N ARG A 140 -18.96 -15.48 -17.67
CA ARG A 140 -18.53 -16.56 -16.76
C ARG A 140 -17.01 -16.66 -16.58
N ASN A 141 -16.26 -16.55 -17.66
CA ASN A 141 -14.80 -16.66 -17.66
C ASN A 141 -14.09 -15.32 -17.44
N PHE A 142 -14.80 -14.23 -17.11
CA PHE A 142 -14.20 -12.92 -16.90
C PHE A 142 -13.74 -12.72 -15.45
N ARG A 143 -12.50 -12.26 -15.28
CA ARG A 143 -11.84 -11.98 -14.01
C ARG A 143 -11.35 -10.53 -14.02
N LEU A 144 -11.97 -9.69 -13.21
CA LEU A 144 -11.53 -8.31 -13.01
C LEU A 144 -10.78 -8.23 -11.69
N ILE A 145 -9.49 -7.94 -11.79
CA ILE A 145 -8.62 -7.73 -10.63
C ILE A 145 -8.30 -6.24 -10.56
N ILE A 146 -8.53 -5.62 -9.43
CA ILE A 146 -8.15 -4.23 -9.16
C ILE A 146 -7.12 -4.17 -8.06
N ALA A 147 -6.16 -3.24 -8.15
CA ALA A 147 -5.25 -2.99 -7.05
C ALA A 147 -5.13 -1.50 -6.70
N SER A 148 -4.81 -1.21 -5.43
CA SER A 148 -4.57 0.14 -4.95
C SER A 148 -3.52 0.17 -3.85
N SER A 149 -2.67 1.19 -3.88
CA SER A 149 -1.68 1.46 -2.85
C SER A 149 -2.19 2.39 -1.72
N ASP A 150 -3.45 2.80 -1.78
CA ASP A 150 -4.14 3.52 -0.69
C ASP A 150 -5.26 2.65 -0.08
N PRO A 151 -4.97 1.92 1.04
CA PRO A 151 -5.99 1.10 1.71
C PRO A 151 -7.17 1.91 2.22
N GLY A 152 -6.94 3.11 2.75
CA GLY A 152 -8.00 3.98 3.25
C GLY A 152 -8.95 4.43 2.14
N TRP A 153 -8.42 4.76 0.96
CA TRP A 153 -9.23 5.06 -0.22
C TRP A 153 -10.06 3.84 -0.64
N MET A 154 -9.45 2.64 -0.67
CA MET A 154 -10.17 1.39 -1.00
C MET A 154 -11.31 1.13 -0.03
N ILE A 155 -11.06 1.26 1.27
CA ILE A 155 -12.08 1.01 2.30
C ILE A 155 -13.23 1.99 2.16
N ARG A 156 -12.95 3.30 2.01
CA ARG A 156 -13.99 4.33 1.98
C ARG A 156 -14.70 4.42 0.63
N LYS A 157 -13.97 4.37 -0.49
CA LYS A 157 -14.53 4.64 -1.82
C LYS A 157 -15.00 3.39 -2.56
N VAL A 158 -14.32 2.27 -2.34
CA VAL A 158 -14.58 1.03 -3.10
C VAL A 158 -15.43 0.06 -2.29
N PHE A 159 -15.14 -0.11 -1.00
CA PHE A 159 -15.85 -1.07 -0.14
C PHE A 159 -16.94 -0.43 0.72
N GLY A 160 -16.89 0.89 0.94
CA GLY A 160 -17.83 1.61 1.80
C GLY A 160 -19.25 1.66 1.23
N ASP A 161 -20.24 1.77 2.11
CA ASP A 161 -21.65 1.96 1.76
C ASP A 161 -22.01 3.46 1.95
N PRO A 162 -22.59 4.14 0.97
CA PRO A 162 -23.13 3.68 -0.32
C PRO A 162 -22.13 3.76 -1.50
N GLY A 163 -20.99 3.09 -1.42
CA GLY A 163 -19.98 3.09 -2.50
C GLY A 163 -20.49 2.43 -3.79
N GLU A 164 -20.00 2.93 -4.91
CA GLU A 164 -20.39 2.49 -6.26
C GLU A 164 -20.13 0.99 -6.53
N LEU A 165 -19.14 0.42 -5.82
CA LEU A 165 -18.73 -0.97 -5.95
C LEU A 165 -19.10 -1.82 -4.73
N TYR A 166 -19.87 -1.26 -3.79
CA TYR A 166 -20.32 -1.97 -2.60
C TYR A 166 -21.02 -3.29 -2.92
N GLY A 167 -20.61 -4.36 -2.24
CA GLY A 167 -21.19 -5.70 -2.42
C GLY A 167 -20.83 -6.43 -3.73
N ARG A 168 -20.03 -5.83 -4.63
CA ARG A 168 -19.67 -6.44 -5.94
C ARG A 168 -18.35 -7.18 -5.91
N ILE A 169 -17.46 -6.80 -5.01
CA ILE A 169 -16.13 -7.40 -4.87
C ILE A 169 -16.24 -8.62 -3.98
N VAL A 170 -16.01 -9.79 -4.57
CA VAL A 170 -16.18 -11.10 -3.92
C VAL A 170 -14.93 -11.56 -3.16
N CYS A 171 -13.78 -10.93 -3.42
CA CYS A 171 -12.52 -11.25 -2.75
C CYS A 171 -11.75 -9.95 -2.47
N ARG A 172 -11.32 -9.78 -1.23
CA ARG A 172 -10.56 -8.61 -0.76
C ARG A 172 -9.27 -9.09 -0.12
N LEU A 173 -8.15 -8.91 -0.82
CA LEU A 173 -6.83 -9.33 -0.36
C LEU A 173 -6.05 -8.12 0.14
N TRP A 174 -5.90 -8.00 1.45
CA TRP A 174 -5.09 -6.96 2.04
C TRP A 174 -3.64 -7.42 2.20
N LEU A 175 -2.77 -7.03 1.28
CA LEU A 175 -1.34 -7.31 1.36
C LEU A 175 -0.67 -6.35 2.37
N ARG A 176 -0.49 -6.83 3.57
CA ARG A 176 0.22 -6.11 4.63
C ARG A 176 1.74 -6.19 4.44
N PRO A 177 2.56 -5.34 5.08
CA PRO A 177 3.99 -5.59 5.19
C PRO A 177 4.27 -6.99 5.72
N PHE A 178 5.43 -7.53 5.42
CA PHE A 178 5.84 -8.84 5.93
C PHE A 178 5.86 -8.87 7.45
N THR A 179 5.41 -9.96 8.01
CA THR A 179 5.68 -10.30 9.41
C THR A 179 7.18 -10.50 9.61
N LEU A 180 7.65 -10.46 10.86
CA LEU A 180 9.06 -10.73 11.17
C LEU A 180 9.54 -12.07 10.59
N ARG A 181 8.70 -13.13 10.64
CA ARG A 181 9.00 -14.44 10.09
C ARG A 181 9.13 -14.44 8.55
N GLU A 182 8.31 -13.68 7.87
CA GLU A 182 8.37 -13.55 6.41
C GLU A 182 9.59 -12.72 6.00
N ALA A 183 9.88 -11.63 6.74
CA ALA A 183 11.08 -10.83 6.52
C ALA A 183 12.36 -11.65 6.74
N GLU A 184 12.43 -12.50 7.79
CA GLU A 184 13.53 -13.42 8.03
C GLU A 184 13.75 -14.35 6.84
N LYS A 185 12.68 -14.99 6.36
CA LYS A 185 12.77 -15.88 5.19
C LYS A 185 13.23 -15.13 3.95
N PHE A 186 12.71 -13.93 3.74
CA PHE A 186 13.07 -13.09 2.60
C PHE A 186 14.56 -12.70 2.63
N LEU A 187 15.06 -12.27 3.79
CA LEU A 187 16.47 -11.92 3.98
C LEU A 187 17.40 -13.14 3.80
N LEU A 188 17.02 -14.30 4.35
CA LEU A 188 17.78 -15.56 4.15
C LEU A 188 17.89 -15.93 2.67
N MET A 189 16.80 -15.85 1.91
CA MET A 189 16.82 -16.14 0.46
C MET A 189 17.68 -15.15 -0.32
N ARG A 190 17.83 -13.92 0.17
CA ARG A 190 18.72 -12.92 -0.42
C ARG A 190 20.19 -13.05 0.01
N GLY A 191 20.53 -14.08 0.79
CA GLY A 191 21.90 -14.36 1.20
C GLY A 191 22.34 -13.66 2.48
N PHE A 192 21.42 -13.02 3.22
CA PHE A 192 21.74 -12.45 4.52
C PHE A 192 21.98 -13.56 5.56
N ARG A 193 22.97 -13.32 6.42
CA ARG A 193 23.29 -14.17 7.57
C ARG A 193 23.19 -13.34 8.85
N MET A 194 21.99 -12.91 9.16
CA MET A 194 21.67 -12.09 10.32
C MET A 194 21.28 -12.97 11.50
N ASP A 195 21.64 -12.58 12.69
CA ASP A 195 21.07 -13.15 13.90
C ASP A 195 19.62 -12.64 14.11
N ARG A 196 18.94 -13.15 15.15
CA ARG A 196 17.55 -12.75 15.42
C ARG A 196 17.42 -11.28 15.79
N SER A 197 18.39 -10.71 16.45
CA SER A 197 18.38 -9.30 16.86
C SER A 197 18.58 -8.40 15.64
N GLU A 198 19.51 -8.73 14.76
CA GLU A 198 19.73 -8.02 13.50
C GLU A 198 18.52 -8.13 12.58
N THR A 199 17.90 -9.32 12.46
CA THR A 199 16.67 -9.52 11.70
C THR A 199 15.53 -8.66 12.24
N LEU A 200 15.36 -8.60 13.55
CA LEU A 200 14.38 -7.76 14.20
C LEU A 200 14.63 -6.27 13.87
N LEU A 201 15.87 -5.80 14.03
CA LEU A 201 16.24 -4.43 13.71
C LEU A 201 16.02 -4.10 12.24
N ALA A 202 16.39 -5.00 11.32
CA ALA A 202 16.13 -4.84 9.89
C ALA A 202 14.64 -4.71 9.61
N HIS A 203 13.83 -5.58 10.22
CA HIS A 203 12.37 -5.51 10.12
C HIS A 203 11.81 -4.19 10.67
N MET A 204 12.34 -3.71 11.80
CA MET A 204 11.89 -2.47 12.42
C MET A 204 12.22 -1.24 11.57
N VAL A 205 13.43 -1.17 11.02
CA VAL A 205 13.87 -0.07 10.16
C VAL A 205 13.10 -0.03 8.84
N THR A 206 12.83 -1.21 8.26
CA THR A 206 12.12 -1.34 6.97
C THR A 206 10.61 -1.45 7.11
N GLY A 207 10.09 -1.62 8.34
CA GLY A 207 8.66 -1.88 8.58
C GLY A 207 8.16 -3.21 8.01
N GLY A 208 9.06 -4.14 7.66
CA GLY A 208 8.71 -5.35 6.94
C GLY A 208 8.22 -5.11 5.51
N VAL A 209 8.41 -3.92 4.96
CA VAL A 209 7.99 -3.61 3.58
C VAL A 209 8.90 -4.32 2.60
N PRO A 210 8.37 -5.24 1.77
CA PRO A 210 9.19 -6.02 0.84
C PRO A 210 10.11 -5.16 -0.03
N TYR A 211 9.60 -4.06 -0.57
CA TYR A 211 10.39 -3.15 -1.39
C TYR A 211 11.59 -2.56 -0.62
N PHE A 212 11.42 -2.16 0.63
CA PHE A 212 12.52 -1.65 1.46
C PHE A 212 13.54 -2.74 1.80
N LEU A 213 13.06 -3.96 2.07
CA LEU A 213 13.93 -5.12 2.28
C LEU A 213 14.76 -5.46 1.04
N THR A 214 14.25 -5.19 -0.19
CA THR A 214 15.04 -5.38 -1.43
C THR A 214 16.22 -4.44 -1.55
N MET A 215 16.20 -3.29 -0.90
CA MET A 215 17.25 -2.29 -0.96
C MET A 215 18.45 -2.57 -0.03
N LEU A 216 18.29 -3.54 0.88
CA LEU A 216 19.39 -3.97 1.72
C LEU A 216 20.41 -4.77 0.90
N ASP A 217 21.72 -4.54 1.16
CA ASP A 217 22.83 -5.29 0.56
C ASP A 217 23.38 -6.30 1.57
N PRO A 218 23.42 -7.62 1.25
CA PRO A 218 23.95 -8.65 2.14
C PRO A 218 25.46 -8.55 2.38
N LYS A 219 26.18 -7.74 1.61
CA LYS A 219 27.62 -7.48 1.79
C LYS A 219 27.92 -6.41 2.83
N GLU A 220 26.90 -5.63 3.20
CA GLU A 220 26.99 -4.56 4.20
C GLU A 220 26.40 -5.02 5.52
N SER A 221 26.94 -4.51 6.63
CA SER A 221 26.30 -4.62 7.94
C SER A 221 24.95 -3.89 7.94
N LEU A 222 24.06 -4.20 8.88
CA LEU A 222 22.79 -3.49 9.01
C LEU A 222 23.00 -1.99 9.27
N ALA A 223 24.05 -1.62 10.00
CA ALA A 223 24.38 -0.22 10.25
C ALA A 223 24.78 0.53 8.97
N GLU A 224 25.61 -0.08 8.13
CA GLU A 224 26.02 0.49 6.84
C GLU A 224 24.83 0.60 5.88
N ASN A 225 24.00 -0.43 5.80
CA ASN A 225 22.74 -0.39 5.06
C ASN A 225 21.84 0.77 5.53
N THR A 226 21.67 0.92 6.85
CA THR A 226 20.81 1.97 7.41
C THR A 226 21.39 3.36 7.11
N GLU A 227 22.70 3.56 7.24
CA GLU A 227 23.36 4.81 6.90
C GLU A 227 23.14 5.17 5.43
N ARG A 228 23.41 4.24 4.53
CA ARG A 228 23.24 4.42 3.09
C ARG A 228 21.80 4.73 2.69
N LEU A 229 20.85 4.02 3.27
CA LEU A 229 19.45 4.09 2.85
C LEU A 229 18.69 5.29 3.43
N PHE A 230 19.08 5.78 4.61
CA PHE A 230 18.31 6.81 5.32
C PHE A 230 19.07 8.11 5.61
N PHE A 231 20.42 8.07 5.66
CA PHE A 231 21.20 9.21 6.14
C PHE A 231 22.25 9.72 5.15
N SER A 232 22.46 9.04 4.02
CA SER A 232 23.33 9.55 2.95
C SER A 232 22.67 10.76 2.27
N PRO A 233 23.46 11.62 1.56
CA PRO A 233 22.90 12.75 0.82
C PRO A 233 21.81 12.36 -0.18
N ASP A 234 21.93 11.19 -0.80
CA ASP A 234 20.98 10.64 -1.78
C ASP A 234 20.14 9.49 -1.18
N ALA A 235 19.86 9.55 0.12
CA ALA A 235 19.19 8.50 0.88
C ALA A 235 17.84 8.08 0.23
N PRO A 236 17.77 6.93 -0.46
CA PRO A 236 16.61 6.58 -1.26
C PRO A 236 15.36 6.31 -0.41
N LEU A 237 15.52 5.76 0.79
CA LEU A 237 14.39 5.47 1.66
C LEU A 237 13.87 6.70 2.40
N CYS A 238 14.67 7.75 2.56
CA CYS A 238 14.17 9.02 3.08
C CYS A 238 13.14 9.63 2.11
N ALA A 239 13.47 9.72 0.83
CA ALA A 239 12.56 10.21 -0.20
C ALA A 239 11.32 9.29 -0.36
N GLU A 240 11.52 7.97 -0.29
CA GLU A 240 10.43 7.00 -0.41
C GLU A 240 9.46 7.07 0.78
N CYS A 241 9.92 7.31 2.01
CA CYS A 241 9.05 7.53 3.16
C CYS A 241 8.11 8.73 2.96
N GLU A 242 8.61 9.84 2.41
CA GLU A 242 7.79 11.00 2.08
C GLU A 242 6.81 10.68 0.92
N SER A 243 7.26 9.94 -0.08
CA SER A 243 6.42 9.48 -1.18
C SER A 243 5.28 8.57 -0.69
N VAL A 244 5.55 7.66 0.24
CA VAL A 244 4.53 6.81 0.86
C VAL A 244 3.51 7.65 1.62
N LEU A 245 3.96 8.60 2.43
CA LEU A 245 3.07 9.47 3.18
C LEU A 245 2.19 10.33 2.26
N SER A 246 2.76 10.93 1.22
CA SER A 246 2.01 11.76 0.27
C SER A 246 1.06 10.96 -0.64
N SER A 247 1.30 9.67 -0.84
CA SER A 247 0.42 8.80 -1.64
C SER A 247 -0.86 8.38 -0.94
N LEU A 248 -0.95 8.60 0.39
CA LEU A 248 -2.11 8.20 1.19
C LEU A 248 -3.06 9.40 1.38
N SER A 249 -4.32 9.21 1.00
CA SER A 249 -5.36 10.25 1.12
C SER A 249 -5.55 10.79 2.55
N ALA A 250 -5.27 9.96 3.55
CA ALA A 250 -5.38 10.32 4.96
C ALA A 250 -4.22 11.22 5.46
N VAL A 251 -3.12 11.34 4.72
CA VAL A 251 -1.84 11.90 5.21
C VAL A 251 -1.26 12.97 4.27
N SER A 252 -2.08 13.63 3.49
CA SER A 252 -1.63 14.73 2.63
C SER A 252 -0.94 15.84 3.45
N GLU A 253 -0.06 16.62 2.81
CA GLU A 253 0.68 17.68 3.47
C GLU A 253 -0.27 18.67 4.16
N GLY A 254 0.01 19.02 5.42
CA GLY A 254 -0.83 19.89 6.23
C GLY A 254 -2.12 19.27 6.77
N SER A 255 -2.43 18.01 6.42
CA SER A 255 -3.63 17.33 6.92
C SER A 255 -3.57 17.04 8.41
N PRO A 256 -4.72 16.96 9.11
CA PRO A 256 -4.77 16.51 10.51
C PRO A 256 -4.14 15.13 10.71
N GLY A 257 -4.31 14.21 9.75
CA GLY A 257 -3.70 12.88 9.79
C GLY A 257 -2.18 12.93 9.84
N ARG A 258 -1.56 13.82 9.06
CA ARG A 258 -0.11 14.03 9.09
C ARG A 258 0.38 14.51 10.45
N ARG A 259 -0.30 15.49 11.02
CA ARG A 259 0.02 16.05 12.35
C ARG A 259 -0.18 15.03 13.46
N ILE A 260 -1.21 14.16 13.35
CA ILE A 260 -1.44 13.06 14.27
C ILE A 260 -0.29 12.06 14.23
N LEU A 261 0.18 11.65 13.04
CA LEU A 261 1.31 10.73 12.92
C LEU A 261 2.59 11.29 13.54
N GLU A 262 2.89 12.56 13.29
CA GLU A 262 4.04 13.26 13.87
C GLU A 262 3.94 13.33 15.40
N LEU A 263 2.77 13.59 15.94
CA LEU A 263 2.51 13.60 17.37
C LEU A 263 2.66 12.20 17.99
N LEU A 264 2.11 11.17 17.35
CA LEU A 264 2.21 9.79 17.80
C LEU A 264 3.65 9.27 17.74
N ALA A 265 4.43 9.68 16.72
CA ALA A 265 5.84 9.30 16.61
C ALA A 265 6.69 9.79 17.78
N GLN A 266 6.32 10.88 18.44
CA GLN A 266 7.02 11.44 19.61
C GLN A 266 6.59 10.79 20.94
N ASN A 267 5.55 9.95 20.95
CA ASN A 267 4.94 9.41 22.16
C ASN A 267 4.97 7.87 22.19
N ASP A 268 5.91 7.32 22.95
CA ASP A 268 6.15 5.87 23.06
C ASP A 268 4.97 5.07 23.65
N ARG A 269 4.09 5.71 24.40
CA ARG A 269 2.95 5.06 25.05
C ARG A 269 1.67 5.16 24.23
N GLY A 270 1.73 5.82 23.06
CA GLY A 270 0.56 6.24 22.34
C GLY A 270 -0.21 7.34 23.08
N LEU A 271 -1.29 7.80 22.47
CA LEU A 271 -2.12 8.88 23.01
C LEU A 271 -3.60 8.53 22.95
N ARG A 272 -4.36 9.03 23.91
CA ARG A 272 -5.82 9.00 23.87
C ARG A 272 -6.34 10.10 22.97
N ILE A 273 -7.57 9.95 22.51
CA ILE A 273 -8.20 10.94 21.62
C ILE A 273 -8.25 12.33 22.27
N GLU A 274 -8.52 12.40 23.57
CA GLU A 274 -8.59 13.68 24.29
C GLU A 274 -7.23 14.39 24.36
N GLU A 275 -6.13 13.62 24.41
CA GLU A 275 -4.77 14.14 24.40
C GLU A 275 -4.40 14.64 23.02
N ILE A 276 -4.77 13.90 21.96
CA ILE A 276 -4.57 14.28 20.55
C ILE A 276 -5.35 15.57 20.23
N THR A 277 -6.64 15.62 20.60
CA THR A 277 -7.50 16.80 20.40
C THR A 277 -6.95 18.04 21.11
N ARG A 278 -6.43 17.85 22.32
CA ARG A 278 -5.81 18.98 23.07
C ARG A 278 -4.54 19.49 22.39
N ALA A 279 -3.71 18.58 21.87
CA ALA A 279 -2.44 18.91 21.22
C ALA A 279 -2.62 19.57 19.86
N LEU A 280 -3.70 19.23 19.15
CA LEU A 280 -3.96 19.71 17.77
C LEU A 280 -4.92 20.90 17.67
N LYS A 281 -5.28 21.53 18.80
CA LYS A 281 -6.11 22.75 18.74
C LYS A 281 -5.53 23.79 17.76
N PRO A 282 -6.37 24.48 16.96
CA PRO A 282 -7.84 24.60 17.06
C PRO A 282 -8.66 23.59 16.23
N GLU A 283 -8.08 22.46 15.78
CA GLU A 283 -8.83 21.50 14.97
C GLU A 283 -10.08 20.97 15.68
N PRO A 284 -11.24 20.88 15.02
CA PRO A 284 -12.45 20.25 15.53
C PRO A 284 -12.26 18.77 15.83
N GLU A 285 -12.96 18.27 16.87
CA GLU A 285 -12.83 16.88 17.32
C GLU A 285 -13.31 15.86 16.29
N ASP A 286 -14.37 16.15 15.55
CA ASP A 286 -14.89 15.33 14.46
C ASP A 286 -13.86 15.14 13.32
N ILE A 287 -13.15 16.19 12.97
CA ILE A 287 -12.06 16.13 11.97
C ILE A 287 -10.91 15.25 12.46
N ILE A 288 -10.58 15.33 13.75
CA ILE A 288 -9.55 14.49 14.35
C ILE A 288 -9.99 13.02 14.38
N GLN A 289 -11.26 12.74 14.70
CA GLN A 289 -11.81 11.39 14.68
C GLN A 289 -11.79 10.78 13.27
N ASP A 290 -12.23 11.53 12.27
CA ASP A 290 -12.19 11.10 10.86
C ASP A 290 -10.75 10.84 10.39
N ALA A 291 -9.80 11.68 10.79
CA ALA A 291 -8.40 11.50 10.48
C ALA A 291 -7.82 10.24 11.15
N LEU A 292 -8.12 10.00 12.42
CA LEU A 292 -7.70 8.80 13.15
C LEU A 292 -8.27 7.54 12.51
N GLN A 293 -9.55 7.54 12.13
CA GLN A 293 -10.16 6.44 11.41
C GLN A 293 -9.46 6.19 10.07
N GLY A 294 -9.17 7.23 9.29
CA GLY A 294 -8.44 7.11 8.03
C GLY A 294 -7.03 6.54 8.18
N LEU A 295 -6.33 6.88 9.27
CA LEU A 295 -5.03 6.34 9.60
C LEU A 295 -5.10 4.85 9.99
N GLU A 296 -6.13 4.45 10.74
CA GLU A 296 -6.37 3.06 11.11
C GLU A 296 -6.72 2.21 9.88
N GLU A 297 -7.63 2.69 9.03
CA GLU A 297 -7.99 2.08 7.75
C GLU A 297 -6.78 1.92 6.81
N SER A 298 -5.85 2.87 6.84
CA SER A 298 -4.60 2.79 6.09
C SER A 298 -3.55 1.86 6.71
N GLY A 299 -3.82 1.33 7.91
CA GLY A 299 -2.91 0.46 8.65
C GLY A 299 -1.71 1.19 9.25
N LEU A 300 -1.74 2.53 9.34
CA LEU A 300 -0.66 3.34 9.91
C LEU A 300 -0.71 3.46 11.42
N THR A 301 -1.92 3.39 11.96
CA THR A 301 -2.17 3.40 13.41
C THR A 301 -2.96 2.17 13.83
N ARG A 302 -2.90 1.87 15.10
CA ARG A 302 -3.71 0.85 15.76
C ARG A 302 -4.21 1.36 17.10
N VAL A 303 -5.35 0.83 17.52
CA VAL A 303 -6.00 1.19 18.77
C VAL A 303 -5.87 0.07 19.77
N TYR A 304 -5.38 0.38 20.96
CA TYR A 304 -5.35 -0.52 22.10
C TYR A 304 -6.43 -0.10 23.09
N GLY A 305 -7.39 -0.98 23.34
CA GLY A 305 -8.39 -0.80 24.37
C GLY A 305 -8.00 -1.49 25.66
N SER A 306 -8.43 -0.95 26.81
CA SER A 306 -8.37 -1.68 28.06
C SER A 306 -9.19 -2.97 27.99
N PHE A 307 -8.68 -4.09 28.51
CA PHE A 307 -9.33 -5.41 28.49
C PHE A 307 -10.78 -5.39 29.01
N ARG A 308 -11.12 -4.44 29.89
CA ARG A 308 -12.47 -4.32 30.52
C ARG A 308 -13.31 -3.17 29.96
N LYS A 309 -12.77 -2.21 29.22
CA LYS A 309 -13.50 -1.01 28.75
C LYS A 309 -13.07 -0.64 27.33
N ARG A 310 -13.68 -1.28 26.33
CA ARG A 310 -13.35 -1.06 24.90
C ARG A 310 -13.59 0.38 24.39
N LYS A 311 -14.40 1.20 25.06
CA LYS A 311 -14.78 2.55 24.60
C LYS A 311 -14.20 3.72 25.41
N HIS A 312 -13.70 3.49 26.63
CA HIS A 312 -13.08 4.55 27.42
C HIS A 312 -11.63 4.23 27.72
N GLY A 313 -10.72 5.11 27.29
CA GLY A 313 -9.29 4.97 27.49
C GLY A 313 -8.57 4.19 26.37
N ALA A 314 -9.16 4.11 25.18
CA ALA A 314 -8.49 3.61 24.00
C ALA A 314 -7.26 4.48 23.66
N VAL A 315 -6.13 3.84 23.39
CA VAL A 315 -4.87 4.50 23.09
C VAL A 315 -4.52 4.24 21.62
N HIS A 316 -4.29 5.31 20.88
CA HIS A 316 -3.84 5.27 19.50
C HIS A 316 -2.32 5.23 19.46
N CYS A 317 -1.76 4.28 18.72
CA CYS A 317 -0.33 4.11 18.55
C CYS A 317 0.00 4.03 17.06
N LEU A 318 1.18 4.50 16.69
CA LEU A 318 1.72 4.27 15.35
C LEU A 318 2.06 2.79 15.21
N SER A 319 1.55 2.12 14.16
CA SER A 319 1.75 0.68 13.94
C SER A 319 2.89 0.39 12.97
N ASP A 320 3.25 1.36 12.15
CA ASP A 320 4.28 1.25 11.13
C ASP A 320 5.64 1.65 11.67
N SER A 321 6.53 0.67 11.88
CA SER A 321 7.84 0.92 12.46
C SER A 321 8.78 1.67 11.51
N SER A 322 8.65 1.53 10.19
CA SER A 322 9.46 2.31 9.24
C SER A 322 9.08 3.79 9.25
N LEU A 323 7.79 4.09 9.34
CA LEU A 323 7.33 5.47 9.49
C LEU A 323 7.74 6.05 10.86
N LEU A 324 7.64 5.27 11.92
CA LEU A 324 8.14 5.67 13.23
C LEU A 324 9.63 6.01 13.16
N PHE A 325 10.43 5.16 12.52
CA PHE A 325 11.84 5.38 12.30
C PHE A 325 12.11 6.69 11.53
N CYS A 326 11.43 6.87 10.39
CA CYS A 326 11.57 8.06 9.57
C CYS A 326 11.16 9.35 10.30
N LEU A 327 9.99 9.37 10.93
CA LEU A 327 9.47 10.57 11.59
C LEU A 327 10.31 10.97 12.81
N ARG A 328 10.87 9.99 13.52
CA ARG A 328 11.61 10.24 14.76
C ARG A 328 13.09 10.52 14.54
N PHE A 329 13.75 9.75 13.68
CA PHE A 329 15.21 9.74 13.56
C PHE A 329 15.71 10.36 12.26
N VAL A 330 15.02 10.20 11.16
CA VAL A 330 15.50 10.68 9.86
C VAL A 330 15.13 12.14 9.66
N ARG A 331 13.89 12.55 9.92
CA ARG A 331 13.46 13.96 9.77
C ARG A 331 14.16 14.92 10.71
N GLY A 332 14.48 14.49 11.92
CA GLY A 332 15.25 15.30 12.88
C GLY A 332 16.67 15.61 12.42
N CYS A 333 17.18 14.85 11.45
CA CYS A 333 18.52 14.99 10.89
C CYS A 333 18.54 15.68 9.51
N ALA A 334 17.39 15.83 8.86
CA ALA A 334 17.28 16.48 7.56
C ALA A 334 17.61 17.99 7.70
N GLY A 335 18.81 18.38 7.30
CA GLY A 335 19.29 19.77 7.34
C GLY A 335 20.62 19.99 8.06
N THR A 336 21.15 18.98 8.73
CA THR A 336 22.48 19.08 9.34
C THR A 336 23.39 18.00 8.75
N PRO A 337 24.24 18.31 7.76
CA PRO A 337 25.23 17.36 7.30
C PRO A 337 26.12 16.93 8.46
N PRO A 338 26.55 15.66 8.53
CA PRO A 338 27.44 15.18 9.59
C PRO A 338 28.73 15.99 9.57
N ARG A 339 29.03 16.69 10.67
CA ARG A 339 30.20 17.55 10.79
C ARG A 339 31.51 16.76 10.86
N SER A 340 31.46 15.47 11.18
CA SER A 340 32.67 14.61 11.23
C SER A 340 32.30 13.10 11.20
N ARG A 341 33.31 12.24 10.90
CA ARG A 341 33.19 10.76 11.01
C ARG A 341 32.91 10.30 12.45
N SER A 342 33.32 11.06 13.48
CA SER A 342 33.03 10.78 14.89
C SER A 342 31.55 10.98 15.22
N ASP A 343 30.89 12.00 14.64
CA ASP A 343 29.47 12.25 14.85
C ASP A 343 28.58 11.15 14.20
N ALA A 344 29.04 10.53 13.10
CA ALA A 344 28.39 9.39 12.48
C ALA A 344 28.48 8.14 13.39
N GLY A 345 29.60 7.92 14.08
CA GLY A 345 29.77 6.82 15.04
C GLY A 345 28.88 6.96 16.28
N GLU A 346 28.79 8.17 16.84
CA GLU A 346 27.90 8.44 17.97
C GLU A 346 26.42 8.33 17.59
N ARG A 347 26.02 8.77 16.41
CA ARG A 347 24.64 8.57 15.87
C ARG A 347 24.31 7.09 15.72
N ARG A 348 25.24 6.26 15.23
CA ARG A 348 25.06 4.79 15.14
C ARG A 348 24.75 4.17 16.50
N THR A 349 25.46 4.59 17.54
CA THR A 349 25.26 4.05 18.89
C THR A 349 23.93 4.51 19.50
N TRP A 350 23.56 5.78 19.29
CA TRP A 350 22.29 6.34 19.75
C TRP A 350 21.10 5.75 19.02
N MET A 351 21.17 5.55 17.70
CA MET A 351 20.12 4.94 16.90
C MET A 351 19.85 3.50 17.35
N ASN A 352 20.89 2.69 17.57
CA ASN A 352 20.74 1.31 18.01
C ASN A 352 20.10 1.22 19.40
N ALA A 353 20.51 2.04 20.35
CA ALA A 353 19.99 2.00 21.71
C ALA A 353 18.58 2.61 21.82
N ALA A 354 18.38 3.82 21.32
CA ALA A 354 17.11 4.54 21.45
C ALA A 354 16.00 3.89 20.61
N PHE A 355 16.33 3.43 19.39
CA PHE A 355 15.39 2.76 18.50
C PHE A 355 14.98 1.39 19.04
N THR A 356 15.94 0.56 19.50
CA THR A 356 15.64 -0.75 20.09
C THR A 356 14.71 -0.62 21.29
N ILE A 357 14.97 0.35 22.19
CA ILE A 357 14.14 0.58 23.39
C ILE A 357 12.74 1.08 23.01
N SER A 358 12.65 2.02 22.06
CA SER A 358 11.38 2.60 21.63
C SER A 358 10.48 1.58 20.93
N CYS A 359 11.06 0.75 20.07
CA CYS A 359 10.26 -0.19 19.29
C CYS A 359 9.86 -1.45 20.07
N LEU A 360 10.71 -1.94 21.00
CA LEU A 360 10.34 -3.04 21.90
C LEU A 360 9.17 -2.67 22.83
N ARG A 361 8.92 -1.38 23.05
CA ARG A 361 7.75 -0.91 23.81
C ARG A 361 6.46 -0.85 22.98
N HIS A 362 6.56 -0.89 21.64
CA HIS A 362 5.42 -0.84 20.71
C HIS A 362 5.01 -2.21 20.15
N MET A 363 5.82 -3.25 20.39
CA MET A 363 5.49 -4.66 20.09
C MET A 363 4.77 -5.31 21.27
#